data_3c58edbe10230320d3110f41de981ba0
#
_entry.id   3c58edbe10230320d3110f41de981ba0
#
_cell.length_a   1.000
_cell.length_b   1.000
_cell.length_c   1.000
_cell.angle_alpha   90.00
_cell.angle_beta   90.00
_cell.angle_gamma   90.00
#
_symmetry.space_group_name_H-M   'P 1'
#
loop_
_entity.id
_entity.type
_entity.pdbx_description
1 polymer ?
#
loop_
_entity_poly.entity_id
_entity_poly.type
_entity_poly.pdbx_seq_one_letter_code
_entity_poly.pdbx_strand_id
1 'polypeptide(L)'
;MISSRLLAAGAEPYLFLGGKQACIIVHGFNSSTLENRDMGRFLADQGFTVLGVRLPGHATTPADLRRVRWTDWLAAIEDGYSLLKDNSEKIFIMGQSLAGVLTLTAASRYPFDGVIGISTPFGLLQGNLARLAHPWLLKVISLFVPEIKKPPLTDNPEEIDERAPGVDLDPYPRYVTRAFAEVLELVRQMQAGLPHMSAPLLLIQGKHDSVVEKNAMQLFRERVAIKRMDTLWLENTGHVVTLSNERDIAFRAIADFMRSISES
;
A
#
# COMPACT_ATOMS: atom_id res chain seq x y z
N MET A 1 -32.60 11.91 1.88
CA MET A 1 -31.92 12.20 0.60
C MET A 1 -30.92 11.09 0.35
N ILE A 2 -31.06 10.35 -0.75
CA ILE A 2 -30.03 9.38 -1.17
C ILE A 2 -28.82 10.22 -1.58
N SER A 3 -27.70 10.02 -0.92
CA SER A 3 -26.44 10.65 -1.34
C SER A 3 -26.19 10.26 -2.80
N SER A 4 -26.06 11.24 -3.70
CA SER A 4 -25.72 11.00 -5.11
C SER A 4 -24.25 10.60 -5.30
N ARG A 5 -23.45 10.62 -4.24
CA ARG A 5 -22.04 10.26 -4.28
C ARG A 5 -21.87 8.79 -3.92
N LEU A 6 -21.25 8.04 -4.84
CA LEU A 6 -20.87 6.63 -4.62
C LEU A 6 -19.63 6.49 -3.75
N LEU A 7 -18.80 7.55 -3.66
CA LEU A 7 -17.55 7.58 -2.91
C LEU A 7 -17.67 8.42 -1.64
N ALA A 8 -16.95 8.02 -0.62
CA ALA A 8 -16.70 8.86 0.54
C ALA A 8 -16.02 10.18 0.10
N ALA A 9 -16.38 11.29 0.74
CA ALA A 9 -15.85 12.60 0.39
C ALA A 9 -14.32 12.64 0.59
N GLY A 10 -13.59 13.18 -0.37
CA GLY A 10 -12.14 13.29 -0.34
C GLY A 10 -11.38 12.00 -0.75
N ALA A 11 -12.09 10.88 -0.92
CA ALA A 11 -11.49 9.60 -1.28
C ALA A 11 -11.34 9.38 -2.80
N GLU A 12 -11.58 10.42 -3.60
CA GLU A 12 -11.40 10.36 -5.05
C GLU A 12 -9.92 10.17 -5.42
N PRO A 13 -9.60 9.51 -6.54
CA PRO A 13 -8.25 9.51 -7.08
C PRO A 13 -7.81 10.96 -7.35
N TYR A 14 -6.51 11.21 -7.33
CA TYR A 14 -5.97 12.53 -7.59
C TYR A 14 -4.77 12.47 -8.54
N LEU A 15 -4.58 13.54 -9.30
CA LEU A 15 -3.41 13.76 -10.13
C LEU A 15 -2.83 15.15 -9.79
N PHE A 16 -1.60 15.17 -9.32
CA PHE A 16 -0.82 16.39 -9.14
C PHE A 16 0.25 16.43 -10.22
N LEU A 17 0.18 17.43 -11.08
CA LEU A 17 1.13 17.59 -12.18
C LEU A 17 2.43 18.20 -11.68
N GLY A 18 3.54 17.66 -12.16
CA GLY A 18 4.91 18.10 -11.93
C GLY A 18 5.77 17.91 -13.17
N GLY A 19 6.98 17.39 -12.99
CA GLY A 19 7.91 17.11 -14.08
C GLY A 19 7.67 15.77 -14.77
N LYS A 20 8.69 15.32 -15.51
CA LYS A 20 8.69 14.07 -16.30
C LYS A 20 8.89 12.80 -15.49
N GLN A 21 9.18 12.93 -14.21
CA GLN A 21 9.28 11.81 -13.28
C GLN A 21 7.93 11.64 -12.60
N ALA A 22 7.32 10.48 -12.71
CA ALA A 22 6.00 10.22 -12.17
C ALA A 22 6.03 9.17 -11.04
N CYS A 23 5.11 9.30 -10.09
CA CYS A 23 4.91 8.34 -9.02
C CYS A 23 3.44 7.94 -8.91
N ILE A 24 3.18 6.63 -8.92
CA ILE A 24 1.87 6.07 -8.57
C ILE A 24 1.85 5.80 -7.09
N ILE A 25 0.90 6.38 -6.37
CA ILE A 25 0.70 6.15 -4.94
C ILE A 25 -0.57 5.34 -4.72
N VAL A 26 -0.44 4.24 -3.97
CA VAL A 26 -1.53 3.32 -3.66
C VAL A 26 -1.80 3.33 -2.16
N HIS A 27 -3.07 3.39 -1.76
CA HIS A 27 -3.49 3.39 -0.36
C HIS A 27 -3.66 1.98 0.21
N GLY A 28 -3.65 1.85 1.54
CA GLY A 28 -3.78 0.59 2.27
C GLY A 28 -5.16 -0.07 2.19
N PHE A 29 -5.25 -1.28 2.77
CA PHE A 29 -6.52 -2.02 2.87
C PHE A 29 -7.48 -1.32 3.82
N ASN A 30 -8.76 -1.29 3.46
CA ASN A 30 -9.81 -0.57 4.18
C ASN A 30 -9.57 0.95 4.32
N SER A 31 -8.63 1.52 3.59
CA SER A 31 -8.30 2.94 3.58
C SER A 31 -8.78 3.63 2.30
N SER A 32 -8.29 4.83 2.05
CA SER A 32 -8.58 5.62 0.85
C SER A 32 -7.39 6.47 0.45
N THR A 33 -7.52 7.19 -0.66
CA THR A 33 -6.49 8.13 -1.14
C THR A 33 -6.18 9.27 -0.16
N LEU A 34 -7.04 9.51 0.85
CA LEU A 34 -6.78 10.48 1.91
C LEU A 34 -5.55 10.14 2.74
N GLU A 35 -5.26 8.83 2.94
CA GLU A 35 -4.12 8.36 3.72
C GLU A 35 -2.77 8.89 3.22
N ASN A 36 -2.65 9.07 1.90
CA ASN A 36 -1.39 9.40 1.26
C ASN A 36 -1.42 10.71 0.44
N ARG A 37 -2.50 11.49 0.55
CA ARG A 37 -2.67 12.72 -0.23
C ARG A 37 -1.63 13.79 0.12
N ASP A 38 -1.28 13.93 1.40
CA ASP A 38 -0.26 14.89 1.84
C ASP A 38 1.13 14.51 1.30
N MET A 39 1.47 13.22 1.32
CA MET A 39 2.67 12.71 0.68
C MET A 39 2.67 12.99 -0.82
N GLY A 40 1.52 12.78 -1.48
CA GLY A 40 1.36 13.10 -2.89
C GLY A 40 1.60 14.59 -3.19
N ARG A 41 1.10 15.50 -2.37
CA ARG A 41 1.36 16.95 -2.47
C ARG A 41 2.83 17.26 -2.28
N PHE A 42 3.43 16.73 -1.20
CA PHE A 42 4.85 16.92 -0.93
C PHE A 42 5.72 16.52 -2.14
N LEU A 43 5.47 15.35 -2.74
CA LEU A 43 6.24 14.91 -3.91
C LEU A 43 5.98 15.79 -5.14
N ALA A 44 4.76 16.27 -5.34
CA ALA A 44 4.45 17.20 -6.42
C ALA A 44 5.19 18.54 -6.23
N ASP A 45 5.26 19.06 -5.01
CA ASP A 45 6.04 20.26 -4.67
C ASP A 45 7.55 20.04 -4.88
N GLN A 46 8.01 18.79 -4.85
CA GLN A 46 9.38 18.40 -5.22
C GLN A 46 9.60 18.20 -6.73
N GLY A 47 8.60 18.46 -7.56
CA GLY A 47 8.66 18.39 -9.02
C GLY A 47 8.26 17.05 -9.64
N PHE A 48 7.72 16.11 -8.88
CA PHE A 48 7.20 14.84 -9.42
C PHE A 48 5.74 14.98 -9.89
N THR A 49 5.38 14.30 -10.97
CA THR A 49 3.97 14.07 -11.30
C THR A 49 3.45 12.91 -10.43
N VAL A 50 2.34 13.12 -9.72
CA VAL A 50 1.86 12.13 -8.74
C VAL A 50 0.42 11.73 -9.03
N LEU A 51 0.20 10.43 -9.24
CA LEU A 51 -1.11 9.82 -9.40
C LEU A 51 -1.48 9.01 -8.15
N GLY A 52 -2.45 9.49 -7.38
CA GLY A 52 -3.02 8.72 -6.27
C GLY A 52 -4.16 7.84 -6.78
N VAL A 53 -3.95 6.53 -6.80
CA VAL A 53 -4.91 5.55 -7.29
C VAL A 53 -5.86 5.13 -6.18
N ARG A 54 -7.18 5.19 -6.43
CA ARG A 54 -8.19 4.58 -5.56
C ARG A 54 -8.44 3.13 -5.99
N LEU A 55 -8.24 2.22 -5.06
CA LEU A 55 -8.50 0.80 -5.31
C LEU A 55 -10.01 0.50 -5.43
N PRO A 56 -10.44 -0.30 -6.41
CA PRO A 56 -11.83 -0.76 -6.52
C PRO A 56 -12.36 -1.34 -5.21
N GLY A 57 -13.62 -1.04 -4.90
CA GLY A 57 -14.28 -1.51 -3.68
C GLY A 57 -13.93 -0.74 -2.40
N HIS A 58 -12.90 0.13 -2.41
CA HIS A 58 -12.51 0.96 -1.27
C HIS A 58 -13.23 2.31 -1.29
N ALA A 59 -13.47 2.86 -0.10
CA ALA A 59 -14.19 4.13 0.13
C ALA A 59 -15.60 4.17 -0.50
N THR A 60 -16.27 3.02 -0.59
CA THR A 60 -17.64 2.84 -1.08
C THR A 60 -18.48 2.10 -0.02
N THR A 61 -18.82 0.83 -0.27
CA THR A 61 -19.59 0.00 0.65
C THR A 61 -18.91 -1.36 0.88
N PRO A 62 -19.17 -2.04 2.03
CA PRO A 62 -18.70 -3.41 2.24
C PRO A 62 -19.17 -4.38 1.14
N ALA A 63 -20.36 -4.14 0.55
CA ALA A 63 -20.89 -4.94 -0.55
C ALA A 63 -20.05 -4.78 -1.82
N ASP A 64 -19.54 -3.58 -2.10
CA ASP A 64 -18.65 -3.35 -3.23
C ASP A 64 -17.30 -4.03 -3.00
N LEU A 65 -16.71 -3.88 -1.80
CA LEU A 65 -15.45 -4.54 -1.46
C LEU A 65 -15.55 -6.08 -1.52
N ARG A 66 -16.71 -6.67 -1.20
CA ARG A 66 -16.95 -8.11 -1.29
C ARG A 66 -16.83 -8.66 -2.72
N ARG A 67 -17.15 -7.84 -3.73
CA ARG A 67 -17.13 -8.26 -5.14
C ARG A 67 -15.76 -8.18 -5.78
N VAL A 68 -14.86 -7.38 -5.22
CA VAL A 68 -13.54 -7.10 -5.78
C VAL A 68 -12.57 -8.25 -5.56
N ARG A 69 -11.66 -8.44 -6.51
CA ARG A 69 -10.56 -9.40 -6.47
C ARG A 69 -9.22 -8.66 -6.43
N TRP A 70 -8.18 -9.32 -5.99
CA TRP A 70 -6.84 -8.74 -6.00
C TRP A 70 -6.39 -8.33 -7.41
N THR A 71 -6.87 -9.03 -8.45
CA THR A 71 -6.61 -8.68 -9.87
C THR A 71 -7.23 -7.35 -10.26
N ASP A 72 -8.38 -6.96 -9.69
CA ASP A 72 -9.01 -5.68 -9.96
C ASP A 72 -8.21 -4.53 -9.34
N TRP A 73 -7.58 -4.78 -8.19
CA TRP A 73 -6.65 -3.83 -7.58
C TRP A 73 -5.38 -3.66 -8.42
N LEU A 74 -4.86 -4.76 -8.97
CA LEU A 74 -3.70 -4.72 -9.86
C LEU A 74 -4.04 -4.00 -11.19
N ALA A 75 -5.23 -4.24 -11.75
CA ALA A 75 -5.70 -3.56 -12.95
C ALA A 75 -5.79 -2.04 -12.76
N ALA A 76 -6.21 -1.56 -11.59
CA ALA A 76 -6.23 -0.12 -11.29
C ALA A 76 -4.81 0.50 -11.30
N ILE A 77 -3.78 -0.26 -10.93
CA ILE A 77 -2.38 0.17 -11.05
C ILE A 77 -1.94 0.16 -12.52
N GLU A 78 -2.32 -0.86 -13.28
CA GLU A 78 -2.03 -0.97 -14.71
C GLU A 78 -2.63 0.20 -15.49
N ASP A 79 -3.88 0.58 -15.19
CA ASP A 79 -4.53 1.76 -15.75
C ASP A 79 -3.72 3.03 -15.42
N GLY A 80 -3.31 3.18 -14.15
CA GLY A 80 -2.47 4.30 -13.71
C GLY A 80 -1.12 4.35 -14.43
N TYR A 81 -0.46 3.21 -14.59
CA TYR A 81 0.79 3.09 -15.34
C TYR A 81 0.58 3.48 -16.80
N SER A 82 -0.49 3.00 -17.43
CA SER A 82 -0.82 3.29 -18.81
C SER A 82 -1.12 4.76 -19.09
N LEU A 83 -1.72 5.47 -18.11
CA LEU A 83 -1.95 6.90 -18.19
C LEU A 83 -0.66 7.73 -18.16
N LEU A 84 0.37 7.25 -17.46
CA LEU A 84 1.60 7.99 -17.21
C LEU A 84 2.72 7.68 -18.23
N LYS A 85 2.78 6.45 -18.76
CA LYS A 85 3.93 5.92 -19.50
C LYS A 85 4.34 6.74 -20.72
N ASP A 86 3.37 7.33 -21.43
CA ASP A 86 3.66 8.07 -22.68
C ASP A 86 4.10 9.53 -22.41
N ASN A 87 3.94 10.00 -21.14
CA ASN A 87 4.25 11.36 -20.73
C ASN A 87 5.33 11.46 -19.66
N SER A 88 5.88 10.33 -19.23
CA SER A 88 6.89 10.26 -18.15
C SER A 88 8.17 9.59 -18.64
N GLU A 89 9.30 10.09 -18.19
CA GLU A 89 10.63 9.51 -18.45
C GLU A 89 10.95 8.38 -17.46
N LYS A 90 10.45 8.50 -16.22
CA LYS A 90 10.58 7.53 -15.14
C LYS A 90 9.25 7.37 -14.43
N ILE A 91 8.90 6.13 -14.07
CA ILE A 91 7.69 5.84 -13.32
C ILE A 91 8.03 5.03 -12.07
N PHE A 92 7.75 5.61 -10.94
CA PHE A 92 7.89 4.99 -9.62
C PHE A 92 6.52 4.51 -9.12
N ILE A 93 6.55 3.54 -8.22
CA ILE A 93 5.34 3.09 -7.53
C ILE A 93 5.58 2.94 -6.04
N MET A 94 4.61 3.36 -5.24
CA MET A 94 4.70 3.26 -3.79
C MET A 94 3.38 2.88 -3.15
N GLY A 95 3.47 2.24 -1.97
CA GLY A 95 2.29 1.91 -1.19
C GLY A 95 2.62 1.55 0.24
N GLN A 96 1.64 1.75 1.15
CA GLN A 96 1.74 1.43 2.57
C GLN A 96 0.93 0.18 2.90
N SER A 97 1.46 -0.68 3.77
CA SER A 97 0.77 -1.88 4.26
C SER A 97 0.38 -2.82 3.10
N LEU A 98 -0.90 -3.15 2.93
CA LEU A 98 -1.37 -3.94 1.79
C LEU A 98 -0.96 -3.33 0.45
N ALA A 99 -1.00 -2.00 0.33
CA ALA A 99 -0.56 -1.35 -0.91
C ALA A 99 0.93 -1.59 -1.19
N GLY A 100 1.78 -1.73 -0.16
CA GLY A 100 3.16 -2.19 -0.34
C GLY A 100 3.23 -3.59 -0.96
N VAL A 101 2.40 -4.53 -0.50
CA VAL A 101 2.28 -5.86 -1.11
C VAL A 101 1.84 -5.78 -2.57
N LEU A 102 0.88 -4.90 -2.85
CA LEU A 102 0.35 -4.71 -4.21
C LEU A 102 1.38 -4.06 -5.14
N THR A 103 2.15 -3.08 -4.64
CA THR A 103 3.22 -2.42 -5.42
C THR A 103 4.35 -3.38 -5.77
N LEU A 104 4.77 -4.23 -4.84
CA LEU A 104 5.77 -5.27 -5.10
C LEU A 104 5.26 -6.31 -6.10
N THR A 105 3.96 -6.68 -6.01
CA THR A 105 3.32 -7.56 -6.98
C THR A 105 3.28 -6.92 -8.37
N ALA A 106 2.94 -5.63 -8.47
CA ALA A 106 2.93 -4.90 -9.73
C ALA A 106 4.33 -4.80 -10.34
N ALA A 107 5.35 -4.49 -9.51
CA ALA A 107 6.73 -4.33 -9.96
C ALA A 107 7.38 -5.64 -10.44
N SER A 108 6.85 -6.80 -10.05
CA SER A 108 7.26 -8.08 -10.64
C SER A 108 6.68 -8.35 -12.03
N ARG A 109 5.77 -7.49 -12.52
CA ARG A 109 5.01 -7.67 -13.78
C ARG A 109 5.16 -6.51 -14.74
N TYR A 110 5.36 -5.29 -14.22
CA TYR A 110 5.48 -4.07 -15.01
C TYR A 110 6.83 -3.41 -14.78
N PRO A 111 7.39 -2.72 -15.78
CA PRO A 111 8.74 -2.14 -15.72
C PRO A 111 8.73 -0.78 -15.02
N PHE A 112 8.54 -0.78 -13.69
CA PHE A 112 8.76 0.42 -12.88
C PHE A 112 10.25 0.72 -12.73
N ASP A 113 10.60 2.01 -12.65
CA ASP A 113 11.98 2.46 -12.46
C ASP A 113 12.43 2.38 -11.00
N GLY A 114 11.50 2.38 -10.05
CA GLY A 114 11.76 2.18 -8.63
C GLY A 114 10.47 1.89 -7.84
N VAL A 115 10.63 1.17 -6.76
CA VAL A 115 9.53 0.67 -5.93
C VAL A 115 9.75 1.08 -4.48
N ILE A 116 8.70 1.57 -3.83
CA ILE A 116 8.74 1.96 -2.42
C ILE A 116 7.65 1.20 -1.66
N GLY A 117 8.07 0.41 -0.67
CA GLY A 117 7.19 -0.27 0.27
C GLY A 117 7.28 0.34 1.65
N ILE A 118 6.15 0.79 2.19
CA ILE A 118 6.05 1.38 3.52
C ILE A 118 5.27 0.43 4.42
N SER A 119 5.80 0.07 5.59
CA SER A 119 5.17 -0.87 6.53
C SER A 119 4.58 -2.10 5.82
N THR A 120 5.38 -2.68 4.91
CA THR A 120 4.92 -3.74 4.02
C THR A 120 5.08 -5.10 4.68
N PRO A 121 4.01 -5.87 4.91
CA PRO A 121 4.13 -7.22 5.48
C PRO A 121 4.70 -8.18 4.44
N PHE A 122 5.66 -9.01 4.87
CA PHE A 122 6.12 -10.14 4.06
C PHE A 122 5.11 -11.30 4.10
N GLY A 123 4.45 -11.50 5.27
CA GLY A 123 3.35 -12.44 5.50
C GLY A 123 2.32 -11.84 6.45
N LEU A 124 1.05 -12.26 6.35
CA LEU A 124 -0.03 -11.74 7.19
C LEU A 124 -0.33 -12.60 8.40
N LEU A 125 0.15 -13.83 8.42
CA LEU A 125 -0.15 -14.82 9.44
C LEU A 125 1.12 -15.57 9.78
N GLN A 126 1.33 -15.84 11.07
CA GLN A 126 2.51 -16.55 11.55
C GLN A 126 2.18 -17.95 12.08
N GLY A 127 3.17 -18.84 12.09
CA GLY A 127 3.08 -20.16 12.67
C GLY A 127 2.07 -21.10 11.99
N ASN A 128 1.38 -21.90 12.79
CA ASN A 128 0.41 -22.89 12.28
C ASN A 128 -0.81 -22.25 11.61
N LEU A 129 -1.18 -21.02 12.02
CA LEU A 129 -2.29 -20.29 11.42
C LEU A 129 -2.01 -19.91 9.96
N ALA A 130 -0.77 -19.57 9.63
CA ALA A 130 -0.34 -19.30 8.26
C ALA A 130 -0.50 -20.51 7.32
N ARG A 131 -0.25 -21.72 7.86
CA ARG A 131 -0.40 -22.98 7.10
C ARG A 131 -1.87 -23.37 6.88
N LEU A 132 -2.75 -23.03 7.83
CA LEU A 132 -4.17 -23.38 7.79
C LEU A 132 -5.01 -22.33 7.03
N ALA A 133 -4.59 -21.07 7.02
CA ALA A 133 -5.31 -19.98 6.36
C ALA A 133 -5.07 -19.99 4.84
N HIS A 134 -5.68 -20.95 4.17
CA HIS A 134 -5.65 -20.97 2.70
C HIS A 134 -6.71 -20.01 2.14
N PRO A 135 -6.37 -19.17 1.11
CA PRO A 135 -7.32 -18.21 0.54
C PRO A 135 -8.65 -18.83 0.11
N TRP A 136 -8.63 -20.04 -0.48
CA TRP A 136 -9.86 -20.72 -0.90
C TRP A 136 -10.77 -21.07 0.28
N LEU A 137 -10.20 -21.47 1.42
CA LEU A 137 -10.99 -21.80 2.62
C LEU A 137 -11.71 -20.56 3.15
N LEU A 138 -11.01 -19.41 3.22
CA LEU A 138 -11.64 -18.15 3.60
C LEU A 138 -12.70 -17.70 2.58
N LYS A 139 -12.52 -18.00 1.28
CA LYS A 139 -13.54 -17.77 0.27
C LYS A 139 -14.80 -18.57 0.53
N VAL A 140 -14.68 -19.83 0.93
CA VAL A 140 -15.83 -20.66 1.34
C VAL A 140 -16.46 -20.16 2.63
N ILE A 141 -15.63 -19.86 3.65
CA ILE A 141 -16.11 -19.32 4.93
C ILE A 141 -16.89 -18.01 4.71
N SER A 142 -16.45 -17.16 3.78
CA SER A 142 -17.11 -15.87 3.51
C SER A 142 -18.55 -15.99 3.00
N LEU A 143 -18.97 -17.15 2.55
CA LEU A 143 -20.37 -17.42 2.17
C LEU A 143 -21.29 -17.47 3.40
N PHE A 144 -20.74 -17.88 4.55
CA PHE A 144 -21.48 -18.05 5.81
C PHE A 144 -21.13 -16.94 6.82
N VAL A 145 -19.91 -16.44 6.78
CA VAL A 145 -19.40 -15.39 7.66
C VAL A 145 -18.88 -14.23 6.79
N PRO A 146 -19.78 -13.35 6.30
CA PRO A 146 -19.43 -12.30 5.34
C PRO A 146 -18.48 -11.24 5.89
N GLU A 147 -18.52 -11.03 7.21
CA GLU A 147 -17.70 -10.03 7.89
C GLU A 147 -17.15 -10.57 9.21
N ILE A 148 -15.90 -10.25 9.51
CA ILE A 148 -15.24 -10.59 10.78
C ILE A 148 -14.92 -9.31 11.56
N LYS A 149 -14.98 -9.42 12.90
CA LYS A 149 -14.62 -8.30 13.77
C LYS A 149 -13.13 -7.99 13.59
N LYS A 150 -12.81 -6.71 13.47
CA LYS A 150 -11.41 -6.27 13.52
C LYS A 150 -10.84 -6.56 14.90
N PRO A 151 -9.59 -7.03 15.00
CA PRO A 151 -8.90 -7.01 16.28
C PRO A 151 -8.89 -5.56 16.77
N PRO A 152 -8.98 -5.31 18.07
CA PRO A 152 -8.74 -3.96 18.59
C PRO A 152 -7.35 -3.54 18.09
N LEU A 153 -7.26 -2.33 17.56
CA LEU A 153 -5.96 -1.67 17.42
C LEU A 153 -5.35 -1.76 18.82
N THR A 154 -4.20 -2.35 18.93
CA THR A 154 -3.53 -2.50 20.22
C THR A 154 -3.50 -1.12 20.87
N ASP A 155 -3.93 -1.06 22.14
CA ASP A 155 -3.95 0.18 22.94
C ASP A 155 -2.50 0.64 23.27
N ASN A 156 -1.65 0.69 22.27
CA ASN A 156 -0.34 1.31 22.40
C ASN A 156 -0.53 2.81 22.18
N PRO A 157 -0.43 3.66 23.23
CA PRO A 157 -0.65 5.10 23.10
C PRO A 157 0.25 5.74 22.02
N GLU A 158 1.42 5.14 21.75
CA GLU A 158 2.38 5.58 20.75
C GLU A 158 1.88 5.34 19.31
N GLU A 159 0.91 4.43 19.10
CA GLU A 159 0.31 4.15 17.79
C GLU A 159 -0.97 4.95 17.53
N ILE A 160 -1.62 5.50 18.56
CA ILE A 160 -2.97 6.08 18.47
C ILE A 160 -2.95 7.55 18.04
N ASP A 161 -1.93 8.31 18.39
CA ASP A 161 -1.87 9.76 18.14
C ASP A 161 -1.39 10.14 16.72
N GLU A 162 -1.05 9.18 15.89
CA GLU A 162 -0.50 9.41 14.56
C GLU A 162 -1.55 9.68 13.46
N ARG A 163 -2.84 9.75 13.81
CA ARG A 163 -3.90 10.02 12.84
C ARG A 163 -4.07 11.53 12.65
N ALA A 164 -4.00 11.98 11.41
CA ALA A 164 -4.39 13.34 11.08
C ALA A 164 -5.83 13.60 11.57
N PRO A 165 -6.10 14.67 12.32
CA PRO A 165 -7.44 14.96 12.81
C PRO A 165 -8.43 15.04 11.64
N GLY A 166 -9.52 14.27 11.71
CA GLY A 166 -10.60 14.28 10.71
C GLY A 166 -10.42 13.33 9.51
N VAL A 167 -9.35 12.56 9.42
CA VAL A 167 -9.21 11.51 8.39
C VAL A 167 -9.75 10.20 8.93
N ASP A 168 -10.91 9.76 8.44
CA ASP A 168 -11.39 8.40 8.67
C ASP A 168 -10.64 7.44 7.75
N LEU A 169 -9.58 6.83 8.28
CA LEU A 169 -8.75 5.86 7.54
C LEU A 169 -9.41 4.50 7.42
N ASP A 170 -10.45 4.25 8.17
CA ASP A 170 -11.08 2.95 8.25
C ASP A 170 -12.61 3.04 8.15
N PRO A 171 -13.13 3.36 6.95
CA PRO A 171 -14.55 3.55 6.74
C PRO A 171 -15.38 2.26 6.95
N TYR A 172 -14.71 1.10 7.11
CA TYR A 172 -15.38 -0.18 7.33
C TYR A 172 -15.17 -0.66 8.76
N PRO A 173 -16.23 -0.75 9.59
CA PRO A 173 -16.11 -1.14 11.01
C PRO A 173 -15.72 -2.61 11.20
N ARG A 174 -15.75 -3.40 10.12
CA ARG A 174 -15.44 -4.84 10.11
C ARG A 174 -14.64 -5.20 8.86
N TYR A 175 -13.85 -6.26 8.94
CA TYR A 175 -13.22 -6.80 7.75
C TYR A 175 -14.22 -7.60 6.92
N VAL A 176 -14.29 -7.32 5.63
CA VAL A 176 -15.01 -8.13 4.66
C VAL A 176 -14.21 -9.42 4.43
N THR A 177 -14.72 -10.55 4.90
CA THR A 177 -14.02 -11.86 4.92
C THR A 177 -13.54 -12.26 3.52
N ARG A 178 -14.37 -12.02 2.49
CA ARG A 178 -14.02 -12.31 1.10
C ARG A 178 -12.84 -11.47 0.62
N ALA A 179 -12.82 -10.18 0.93
CA ALA A 179 -11.73 -9.29 0.55
C ALA A 179 -10.43 -9.66 1.29
N PHE A 180 -10.52 -10.06 2.56
CA PHE A 180 -9.36 -10.56 3.30
C PHE A 180 -8.76 -11.83 2.68
N ALA A 181 -9.58 -12.72 2.11
CA ALA A 181 -9.09 -13.86 1.35
C ALA A 181 -8.32 -13.43 0.07
N GLU A 182 -8.74 -12.33 -0.58
CA GLU A 182 -8.01 -11.77 -1.72
C GLU A 182 -6.67 -11.14 -1.28
N VAL A 183 -6.61 -10.56 -0.08
CA VAL A 183 -5.35 -10.06 0.49
C VAL A 183 -4.35 -11.19 0.72
N LEU A 184 -4.79 -12.34 1.28
CA LEU A 184 -3.91 -13.51 1.46
C LEU A 184 -3.40 -14.05 0.12
N GLU A 185 -4.25 -14.08 -0.90
CA GLU A 185 -3.82 -14.49 -2.24
C GLU A 185 -2.80 -13.50 -2.82
N LEU A 186 -3.02 -12.20 -2.65
CA LEU A 186 -2.09 -11.16 -3.10
C LEU A 186 -0.70 -11.31 -2.44
N VAL A 187 -0.63 -11.60 -1.14
CA VAL A 187 0.65 -11.85 -0.45
C VAL A 187 1.38 -13.06 -1.08
N ARG A 188 0.67 -14.12 -1.42
CA ARG A 188 1.26 -15.28 -2.11
C ARG A 188 1.80 -14.91 -3.49
N GLN A 189 1.04 -14.09 -4.24
CA GLN A 189 1.45 -13.60 -5.56
C GLN A 189 2.68 -12.70 -5.47
N MET A 190 2.73 -11.82 -4.46
CA MET A 190 3.92 -11.01 -4.17
C MET A 190 5.14 -11.91 -3.90
N GLN A 191 5.04 -12.84 -2.95
CA GLN A 191 6.15 -13.73 -2.60
C GLN A 191 6.67 -14.54 -3.79
N ALA A 192 5.77 -14.99 -4.68
CA ALA A 192 6.13 -15.68 -5.91
C ALA A 192 6.79 -14.75 -6.94
N GLY A 193 6.41 -13.47 -6.96
CA GLY A 193 6.91 -12.46 -7.88
C GLY A 193 8.26 -11.85 -7.49
N LEU A 194 8.62 -11.83 -6.18
CA LEU A 194 9.84 -11.17 -5.69
C LEU A 194 11.13 -11.57 -6.43
N PRO A 195 11.38 -12.83 -6.80
CA PRO A 195 12.58 -13.21 -7.55
C PRO A 195 12.64 -12.62 -8.98
N HIS A 196 11.52 -12.17 -9.50
CA HIS A 196 11.40 -11.61 -10.87
C HIS A 196 11.43 -10.08 -10.90
N MET A 197 11.47 -9.43 -9.74
CA MET A 197 11.65 -7.99 -9.67
C MET A 197 13.05 -7.60 -10.15
N SER A 198 13.12 -6.48 -10.88
CA SER A 198 14.39 -5.89 -11.34
C SER A 198 14.60 -4.46 -10.85
N ALA A 199 13.54 -3.76 -10.50
CA ALA A 199 13.56 -2.37 -10.06
C ALA A 199 14.24 -2.21 -8.68
N PRO A 200 15.00 -1.13 -8.46
CA PRO A 200 15.46 -0.73 -7.12
C PRO A 200 14.31 -0.63 -6.14
N LEU A 201 14.55 -1.00 -4.88
CA LEU A 201 13.55 -1.06 -3.83
C LEU A 201 13.96 -0.22 -2.62
N LEU A 202 13.06 0.63 -2.14
CA LEU A 202 13.16 1.26 -0.82
C LEU A 202 12.09 0.67 0.09
N LEU A 203 12.48 0.18 1.27
CA LEU A 203 11.56 -0.24 2.33
C LEU A 203 11.67 0.71 3.53
N ILE A 204 10.51 1.17 4.02
CA ILE A 204 10.39 2.03 5.19
C ILE A 204 9.49 1.34 6.22
N GLN A 205 9.92 1.32 7.49
CA GLN A 205 9.13 0.72 8.57
C GLN A 205 9.37 1.44 9.88
N GLY A 206 8.31 1.61 10.68
CA GLY A 206 8.41 2.10 12.05
C GLY A 206 8.90 1.00 13.01
N LYS A 207 9.74 1.37 13.98
CA LYS A 207 10.21 0.42 15.01
C LYS A 207 9.09 -0.04 15.97
N HIS A 208 8.04 0.78 16.11
CA HIS A 208 6.86 0.49 16.92
C HIS A 208 5.70 -0.14 16.12
N ASP A 209 5.94 -0.53 14.85
CA ASP A 209 4.95 -1.23 14.05
C ASP A 209 4.59 -2.58 14.70
N SER A 210 3.33 -2.71 15.15
CA SER A 210 2.79 -3.93 15.78
C SER A 210 2.07 -4.84 14.79
N VAL A 211 1.87 -4.38 13.55
CA VAL A 211 1.12 -5.11 12.51
C VAL A 211 2.06 -5.93 11.63
N VAL A 212 3.21 -5.35 11.25
CA VAL A 212 4.20 -5.98 10.38
C VAL A 212 5.29 -6.65 11.21
N GLU A 213 5.69 -7.83 10.80
CA GLU A 213 6.77 -8.58 11.44
C GLU A 213 8.10 -7.80 11.42
N LYS A 214 8.80 -7.76 12.54
CA LYS A 214 10.06 -6.99 12.69
C LYS A 214 11.17 -7.43 11.74
N ASN A 215 11.13 -8.66 11.24
CA ASN A 215 12.10 -9.19 10.29
C ASN A 215 11.63 -9.09 8.82
N ALA A 216 10.53 -8.38 8.53
CA ALA A 216 9.99 -8.27 7.17
C ALA A 216 11.04 -7.80 6.16
N MET A 217 11.79 -6.74 6.49
CA MET A 217 12.85 -6.22 5.61
C MET A 217 13.94 -7.24 5.31
N GLN A 218 14.32 -8.08 6.29
CA GLN A 218 15.27 -9.18 6.09
C GLN A 218 14.69 -10.23 5.16
N LEU A 219 13.43 -10.63 5.36
CA LEU A 219 12.74 -11.61 4.52
C LEU A 219 12.62 -11.14 3.07
N PHE A 220 12.37 -9.85 2.85
CA PHE A 220 12.40 -9.26 1.50
C PHE A 220 13.80 -9.37 0.90
N ARG A 221 14.85 -8.98 1.64
CA ARG A 221 16.25 -9.02 1.16
C ARG A 221 16.67 -10.42 0.73
N GLU A 222 16.20 -11.45 1.42
CA GLU A 222 16.50 -12.85 1.11
C GLU A 222 15.78 -13.37 -0.15
N ARG A 223 14.75 -12.67 -0.61
CA ARG A 223 13.89 -13.14 -1.71
C ARG A 223 13.99 -12.32 -2.99
N VAL A 224 14.37 -11.05 -2.91
CA VAL A 224 14.54 -10.21 -4.11
C VAL A 224 15.90 -10.45 -4.75
N ALA A 225 15.94 -10.46 -6.09
CA ALA A 225 17.16 -10.62 -6.88
C ALA A 225 17.66 -9.27 -7.46
N ILE A 226 17.37 -8.15 -6.77
CA ILE A 226 17.66 -6.79 -7.24
C ILE A 226 19.05 -6.32 -6.80
N LYS A 227 19.63 -5.40 -7.59
CA LYS A 227 20.97 -4.85 -7.32
C LYS A 227 20.97 -3.84 -6.17
N ARG A 228 19.84 -3.11 -5.96
CA ARG A 228 19.74 -2.05 -4.96
C ARG A 228 18.48 -2.23 -4.13
N MET A 229 18.69 -2.39 -2.83
CA MET A 229 17.62 -2.38 -1.83
C MET A 229 18.07 -1.51 -0.65
N ASP A 230 17.40 -0.37 -0.52
CA ASP A 230 17.59 0.59 0.56
C ASP A 230 16.55 0.34 1.66
N THR A 231 16.90 0.64 2.90
CA THR A 231 15.98 0.47 4.05
C THR A 231 16.05 1.67 4.97
N LEU A 232 14.90 2.09 5.50
CA LEU A 232 14.78 3.15 6.49
C LEU A 232 13.93 2.68 7.67
N TRP A 233 14.48 2.76 8.86
CA TRP A 233 13.76 2.57 10.11
C TRP A 233 13.42 3.94 10.73
N LEU A 234 12.16 4.12 11.13
CA LEU A 234 11.70 5.28 11.86
C LEU A 234 11.61 4.92 13.34
N GLU A 235 12.26 5.72 14.17
CA GLU A 235 12.52 5.38 15.58
C GLU A 235 11.24 5.39 16.43
N ASN A 236 10.35 6.39 16.21
CA ASN A 236 9.17 6.66 17.02
C ASN A 236 7.87 6.50 16.25
N THR A 237 7.87 5.65 15.22
CA THR A 237 6.73 5.48 14.32
C THR A 237 6.16 4.07 14.43
N GLY A 238 4.82 3.97 14.44
CA GLY A 238 4.06 2.72 14.36
C GLY A 238 3.80 2.27 12.92
N HIS A 239 2.60 1.71 12.68
CA HIS A 239 2.25 1.13 11.37
C HIS A 239 1.96 2.18 10.29
N VAL A 240 1.30 3.30 10.63
CA VAL A 240 0.83 4.30 9.66
C VAL A 240 1.85 5.42 9.49
N VAL A 241 2.90 5.17 8.75
CA VAL A 241 4.03 6.09 8.52
C VAL A 241 3.59 7.41 7.89
N THR A 242 2.68 7.38 6.91
CA THR A 242 2.25 8.57 6.16
C THR A 242 1.57 9.65 6.99
N LEU A 243 1.14 9.31 8.20
CA LEU A 243 0.48 10.22 9.14
C LEU A 243 1.22 10.38 10.45
N SER A 244 2.39 9.74 10.59
CA SER A 244 3.21 9.78 11.81
C SER A 244 3.93 11.12 12.00
N ASN A 245 4.43 11.34 13.22
CA ASN A 245 5.26 12.51 13.53
C ASN A 245 6.61 12.52 12.78
N GLU A 246 7.06 11.36 12.32
CA GLU A 246 8.29 11.21 11.51
C GLU A 246 8.02 11.14 9.99
N ARG A 247 6.77 11.40 9.54
CA ARG A 247 6.39 11.36 8.13
C ARG A 247 7.29 12.18 7.21
N ASP A 248 7.75 13.33 7.69
CA ASP A 248 8.62 14.21 6.89
C ASP A 248 9.99 13.59 6.62
N ILE A 249 10.48 12.72 7.51
CA ILE A 249 11.71 11.94 7.30
C ILE A 249 11.48 10.93 6.17
N ALA A 250 10.34 10.21 6.24
CA ALA A 250 9.97 9.25 5.20
C ALA A 250 9.76 9.94 3.84
N PHE A 251 9.04 11.06 3.80
CA PHE A 251 8.75 11.79 2.57
C PHE A 251 10.04 12.28 1.87
N ARG A 252 10.99 12.83 2.64
CA ARG A 252 12.31 13.22 2.11
C ARG A 252 13.08 12.02 1.59
N ALA A 253 13.16 10.94 2.35
CA ALA A 253 13.85 9.73 1.93
C ALA A 253 13.28 9.13 0.63
N ILE A 254 11.97 9.19 0.45
CA ILE A 254 11.30 8.77 -0.79
C ILE A 254 11.71 9.67 -1.95
N ALA A 255 11.64 11.00 -1.78
CA ALA A 255 12.01 11.94 -2.82
C ALA A 255 13.48 11.78 -3.23
N ASP A 256 14.40 11.61 -2.26
CA ASP A 256 15.81 11.42 -2.50
C ASP A 256 16.12 10.09 -3.20
N PHE A 257 15.43 9.01 -2.82
CA PHE A 257 15.50 7.72 -3.50
C PHE A 257 15.09 7.84 -4.98
N MET A 258 13.97 8.49 -5.26
CA MET A 258 13.46 8.68 -6.62
C MET A 258 14.44 9.55 -7.46
N ARG A 259 14.97 10.64 -6.91
CA ARG A 259 15.98 11.48 -7.58
C ARG A 259 17.24 10.70 -7.90
N SER A 260 17.75 9.91 -6.96
CA SER A 260 19.00 9.15 -7.15
C SER A 260 18.91 8.10 -8.27
N ILE A 261 17.71 7.63 -8.61
CA ILE A 261 17.47 6.72 -9.75
C ILE A 261 17.33 7.52 -11.05
N SER A 262 16.86 8.74 -10.97
CA SER A 262 16.63 9.58 -12.14
C SER A 262 17.90 10.18 -12.70
N GLU A 263 18.93 10.35 -11.85
CA GLU A 263 20.24 10.88 -12.21
C GLU A 263 21.22 9.78 -12.67
N SER A 264 20.84 8.50 -12.56
CA SER A 264 21.63 7.34 -12.98
C SER A 264 21.21 6.81 -14.35
#